data_855a05fd7d90178afd08715919f04229
#
_entry.id   855a05fd7d90178afd08715919f04229
#
_cell.length_a   1.000
_cell.length_b   1.000
_cell.length_c   1.000
_cell.angle_alpha   90.00
_cell.angle_beta   90.00
_cell.angle_gamma   90.00
#
_symmetry.space_group_name_H-M   'P 1'
#
loop_
_entity.id
_entity.type
_entity.pdbx_description
1 polymer ?
#
loop_
_entity_poly.entity_id
_entity_poly.type
_entity_poly.pdbx_seq_one_letter_code
_entity_poly.pdbx_strand_id
1 'polypeptide(L)'
;MPKVGIVGSLVWDVIHGRDPLAAAVEEWGGIAYALAGMDAALSEDWEFVPLIKVGRDMSRQATEFLRTLPRMTAGARCVEVEAPNNRVVLHYASTERRCERMAGGVPGWNWSELGPMVRDLDAVYVNFISGYEMCLGTAQALRHGFRGPLYADLHSLFLGVQHDGVRTLRPLPDAPSWFGCFDVIQLNEDEMRQLSSDPLALAADALAAGTRLLVVTLGARGAAYVADPGFNGWPTLAPARSAVAAPPSVLPPFRPSARPSAVRTALVPAPVTDALDPTGCGDVFGAALFARLLSGDAVEPALAEATRMASRNVAFRGASGLSQHLRGELVTP
;
A
#
# COMPACT_ATOMS: atom_id res chain seq x y z
N MET A 1 19.75 -11.12 1.16
CA MET A 1 18.30 -11.20 1.38
C MET A 1 17.65 -10.29 0.36
N PRO A 2 16.57 -10.73 -0.29
CA PRO A 2 15.81 -9.87 -1.17
C PRO A 2 15.16 -8.74 -0.38
N LYS A 3 14.94 -7.60 -1.04
CA LYS A 3 14.48 -6.36 -0.41
C LYS A 3 13.29 -5.77 -1.11
N VAL A 4 12.27 -5.41 -0.34
CA VAL A 4 11.12 -4.64 -0.83
C VAL A 4 11.22 -3.19 -0.37
N GLY A 5 11.16 -2.24 -1.32
CA GLY A 5 11.03 -0.82 -1.01
C GLY A 5 9.59 -0.46 -0.68
N ILE A 6 9.37 0.32 0.36
CA ILE A 6 8.04 0.76 0.76
C ILE A 6 7.96 2.28 0.63
N VAL A 7 7.20 2.75 -0.36
CA VAL A 7 6.94 4.18 -0.61
C VAL A 7 5.59 4.55 0.00
N GLY A 8 5.57 5.63 0.77
CA GLY A 8 4.36 6.17 1.38
C GLY A 8 4.66 7.36 2.27
N SER A 9 3.67 7.82 3.02
CA SER A 9 3.79 8.94 3.95
C SER A 9 3.51 8.50 5.38
N LEU A 10 4.45 8.74 6.30
CA LEU A 10 4.19 8.72 7.73
C LEU A 10 3.36 9.96 8.08
N VAL A 11 2.16 9.73 8.57
CA VAL A 11 1.23 10.78 8.97
C VAL A 11 1.04 10.71 10.48
N TRP A 12 0.98 11.88 11.13
CA TRP A 12 0.58 11.97 12.53
C TRP A 12 -0.91 12.20 12.59
N ASP A 13 -1.66 11.17 13.00
CA ASP A 13 -3.10 11.22 13.11
C ASP A 13 -3.53 11.81 14.45
N VAL A 14 -4.52 12.71 14.43
CA VAL A 14 -5.24 13.25 15.57
C VAL A 14 -6.69 12.82 15.43
N ILE A 15 -7.08 11.81 16.19
CA ILE A 15 -8.36 11.10 16.03
C ILE A 15 -9.35 11.57 17.09
N HIS A 16 -10.40 12.27 16.67
CA HIS A 16 -11.54 12.63 17.49
C HIS A 16 -12.63 11.58 17.34
N GLY A 17 -12.95 10.88 18.44
CA GLY A 17 -14.06 9.95 18.52
C GLY A 17 -15.42 10.66 18.45
N ARG A 18 -16.49 9.87 18.57
CA ARG A 18 -17.87 10.39 18.60
C ARG A 18 -18.22 11.15 19.88
N ASP A 19 -17.54 10.85 20.97
CA ASP A 19 -17.71 11.58 22.23
C ASP A 19 -16.88 12.87 22.17
N PRO A 20 -17.50 14.05 22.11
CA PRO A 20 -16.79 15.32 22.04
C PRO A 20 -16.04 15.67 23.33
N LEU A 21 -16.30 14.96 24.45
CA LEU A 21 -15.62 15.15 25.72
C LEU A 21 -14.42 14.22 25.88
N ALA A 22 -14.28 13.20 25.02
CA ALA A 22 -13.11 12.33 25.02
C ALA A 22 -11.91 13.04 24.43
N ALA A 23 -10.75 12.83 25.06
CA ALA A 23 -9.48 13.34 24.51
C ALA A 23 -9.22 12.72 23.12
N ALA A 24 -8.65 13.51 22.21
CA ALA A 24 -8.19 12.99 20.94
C ALA A 24 -7.07 11.96 21.16
N VAL A 25 -7.05 10.93 20.32
CA VAL A 25 -5.94 9.97 20.27
C VAL A 25 -4.94 10.46 19.23
N GLU A 26 -3.68 10.55 19.62
CA GLU A 26 -2.60 10.98 18.72
C GLU A 26 -1.63 9.83 18.52
N GLU A 27 -1.40 9.43 17.26
CA GLU A 27 -0.55 8.31 16.93
C GLU A 27 -0.05 8.32 15.48
N TRP A 28 0.88 7.42 15.15
CA TRP A 28 1.28 7.18 13.78
C TRP A 28 0.15 6.53 13.00
N GLY A 29 -0.21 7.16 11.87
CA GLY A 29 -1.13 6.66 10.88
C GLY A 29 -0.49 6.48 9.51
N GLY A 30 -1.35 6.38 8.51
CA GLY A 30 -0.91 6.24 7.14
C GLY A 30 -0.04 5.00 6.92
N ILE A 31 1.16 5.20 6.33
CA ILE A 31 2.05 4.09 5.96
C ILE A 31 2.51 3.24 7.16
N ALA A 32 2.36 3.72 8.40
CA ALA A 32 2.73 2.95 9.60
C ALA A 32 1.96 1.61 9.69
N TYR A 33 0.70 1.59 9.28
CA TYR A 33 -0.11 0.38 9.22
C TYR A 33 0.42 -0.61 8.16
N ALA A 34 0.76 -0.11 6.96
CA ALA A 34 1.34 -0.96 5.92
C ALA A 34 2.73 -1.49 6.31
N LEU A 35 3.56 -0.68 6.98
CA LEU A 35 4.85 -1.11 7.51
C LEU A 35 4.68 -2.24 8.53
N ALA A 36 3.73 -2.11 9.47
CA ALA A 36 3.42 -3.16 10.43
C ALA A 36 2.88 -4.43 9.77
N GLY A 37 2.00 -4.28 8.77
CA GLY A 37 1.47 -5.39 7.98
C GLY A 37 2.55 -6.11 7.18
N MET A 38 3.45 -5.35 6.54
CA MET A 38 4.59 -5.90 5.81
C MET A 38 5.54 -6.66 6.73
N ASP A 39 5.90 -6.06 7.88
CA ASP A 39 6.76 -6.68 8.89
C ASP A 39 6.18 -8.00 9.42
N ALA A 40 4.85 -8.07 9.57
CA ALA A 40 4.19 -9.27 10.05
C ALA A 40 4.03 -10.37 8.98
N ALA A 41 3.88 -9.99 7.70
CA ALA A 41 3.55 -10.91 6.61
C ALA A 41 4.74 -11.40 5.79
N LEU A 42 5.84 -10.63 5.74
CA LEU A 42 7.05 -11.01 5.03
C LEU A 42 7.67 -12.29 5.60
N SER A 43 8.12 -13.17 4.71
CA SER A 43 8.92 -14.33 5.10
C SER A 43 10.27 -13.93 5.68
N GLU A 44 10.88 -14.86 6.42
CA GLU A 44 12.12 -14.58 7.19
C GLU A 44 13.33 -14.25 6.35
N ASP A 45 13.32 -14.61 5.10
CA ASP A 45 14.37 -14.38 4.13
C ASP A 45 14.26 -13.04 3.40
N TRP A 46 13.23 -12.23 3.71
CA TRP A 46 13.03 -10.90 3.14
C TRP A 46 13.26 -9.78 4.16
N GLU A 47 13.72 -8.64 3.66
CA GLU A 47 13.78 -7.36 4.37
C GLU A 47 13.00 -6.28 3.63
N PHE A 48 12.59 -5.23 4.33
CA PHE A 48 12.06 -4.04 3.67
C PHE A 48 12.88 -2.79 3.94
N VAL A 49 12.85 -1.86 2.98
CA VAL A 49 13.51 -0.56 3.03
C VAL A 49 12.45 0.54 2.98
N PRO A 50 12.34 1.40 4.01
CA PRO A 50 11.43 2.54 3.97
C PRO A 50 11.93 3.59 2.97
N LEU A 51 11.18 3.82 1.90
CA LEU A 51 11.36 4.92 0.96
C LEU A 51 10.38 6.04 1.34
N ILE A 52 10.62 6.64 2.50
CA ILE A 52 9.69 7.55 3.17
C ILE A 52 10.43 8.84 3.51
N LYS A 53 9.80 9.98 3.19
CA LYS A 53 10.23 11.29 3.67
C LYS A 53 9.47 11.63 4.94
N VAL A 54 10.14 12.28 5.88
CA VAL A 54 9.56 12.71 7.16
C VAL A 54 10.00 14.13 7.48
N GLY A 55 9.10 14.93 8.01
CA GLY A 55 9.42 16.27 8.48
C GLY A 55 10.41 16.24 9.65
N ARG A 56 11.31 17.20 9.72
CA ARG A 56 12.31 17.32 10.80
C ARG A 56 11.67 17.30 12.18
N ASP A 57 10.49 17.90 12.32
CA ASP A 57 9.73 17.97 13.58
C ASP A 57 9.32 16.59 14.12
N MET A 58 9.25 15.55 13.29
CA MET A 58 8.84 14.18 13.67
C MET A 58 9.91 13.11 13.38
N SER A 59 11.09 13.49 12.91
CA SER A 59 12.15 12.57 12.47
C SER A 59 12.61 11.61 13.57
N ARG A 60 12.69 12.08 14.81
CA ARG A 60 13.06 11.25 15.97
C ARG A 60 12.02 10.19 16.26
N GLN A 61 10.74 10.58 16.33
CA GLN A 61 9.63 9.69 16.62
C GLN A 61 9.46 8.63 15.49
N ALA A 62 9.64 9.06 14.23
CA ALA A 62 9.64 8.14 13.09
C ALA A 62 10.76 7.09 13.21
N THR A 63 11.96 7.51 13.61
CA THR A 63 13.10 6.60 13.84
C THR A 63 12.80 5.62 14.97
N GLU A 64 12.20 6.08 16.07
CA GLU A 64 11.80 5.25 17.19
C GLU A 64 10.76 4.20 16.77
N PHE A 65 9.74 4.61 15.99
CA PHE A 65 8.74 3.69 15.43
C PHE A 65 9.38 2.64 14.52
N LEU A 66 10.22 3.04 13.56
CA LEU A 66 10.85 2.11 12.61
C LEU A 66 11.71 1.05 13.32
N ARG A 67 12.35 1.38 14.45
CA ARG A 67 13.14 0.43 15.25
C ARG A 67 12.32 -0.70 15.88
N THR A 68 11.00 -0.55 15.96
CA THR A 68 10.10 -1.58 16.46
C THR A 68 9.79 -2.67 15.44
N LEU A 69 10.25 -2.52 14.18
CA LEU A 69 9.94 -3.40 13.06
C LEU A 69 11.16 -4.26 12.69
N PRO A 70 11.21 -5.54 13.14
CA PRO A 70 12.40 -6.38 13.02
C PRO A 70 12.77 -6.77 11.58
N ARG A 71 11.83 -6.73 10.62
CA ARG A 71 12.11 -7.02 9.20
C ARG A 71 12.67 -5.81 8.44
N MET A 72 12.76 -4.65 9.06
CA MET A 72 13.38 -3.49 8.43
C MET A 72 14.89 -3.73 8.25
N THR A 73 15.40 -3.40 7.07
CA THR A 73 16.85 -3.47 6.77
C THR A 73 17.64 -2.68 7.81
N ALA A 74 18.67 -3.30 8.36
CA ALA A 74 19.50 -2.70 9.39
C ALA A 74 20.10 -1.35 8.93
N GLY A 75 19.94 -0.31 9.74
CA GLY A 75 20.42 1.04 9.44
C GLY A 75 19.58 1.83 8.44
N ALA A 76 18.50 1.25 7.89
CA ALA A 76 17.56 2.00 7.08
C ALA A 76 16.82 3.07 7.92
N ARG A 77 16.50 4.19 7.28
CA ARG A 77 15.86 5.34 7.93
C ARG A 77 15.04 6.14 6.93
N CYS A 78 14.10 6.93 7.43
CA CYS A 78 13.42 7.92 6.61
C CYS A 78 14.38 9.01 6.13
N VAL A 79 14.03 9.65 5.02
CA VAL A 79 14.71 10.85 4.53
C VAL A 79 14.11 12.07 5.21
N GLU A 80 14.90 12.75 6.02
CA GLU A 80 14.47 13.97 6.71
C GLU A 80 14.36 15.15 5.73
N VAL A 81 13.28 15.92 5.86
CA VAL A 81 13.03 17.15 5.08
C VAL A 81 12.73 18.32 5.99
N GLU A 82 13.01 19.55 5.53
CA GLU A 82 12.79 20.78 6.30
C GLU A 82 11.29 21.08 6.53
N ALA A 83 10.43 20.61 5.61
CA ALA A 83 8.99 20.84 5.72
C ALA A 83 8.41 20.17 6.97
N PRO A 84 7.34 20.73 7.57
CA PRO A 84 6.64 20.08 8.67
C PRO A 84 6.04 18.75 8.22
N ASN A 85 6.02 17.76 9.12
CA ASN A 85 5.47 16.44 8.83
C ASN A 85 3.97 16.52 8.51
N ASN A 86 3.52 15.59 7.69
CA ASN A 86 2.10 15.48 7.35
C ASN A 86 1.31 15.07 8.60
N ARG A 87 0.17 15.75 8.83
CA ARG A 87 -0.77 15.51 9.91
C ARG A 87 -2.17 15.38 9.36
N VAL A 88 -2.95 14.46 9.91
CA VAL A 88 -4.37 14.32 9.57
C VAL A 88 -5.22 14.40 10.82
N VAL A 89 -6.21 15.27 10.79
CA VAL A 89 -7.23 15.36 11.83
C VAL A 89 -8.46 14.60 11.35
N LEU A 90 -8.85 13.59 12.09
CA LEU A 90 -9.97 12.70 11.81
C LEU A 90 -11.12 12.99 12.79
N HIS A 91 -12.30 13.28 12.26
CA HIS A 91 -13.53 13.43 13.04
C HIS A 91 -14.52 12.35 12.61
N TYR A 92 -14.81 11.39 13.49
CA TYR A 92 -15.76 10.34 13.24
C TYR A 92 -17.20 10.79 13.54
N ALA A 93 -18.01 10.92 12.48
CA ALA A 93 -19.45 11.17 12.60
C ALA A 93 -20.25 9.87 12.81
N SER A 94 -19.73 8.73 12.33
CA SER A 94 -20.28 7.37 12.52
C SER A 94 -19.12 6.35 12.52
N THR A 95 -19.42 5.04 12.59
CA THR A 95 -18.39 3.98 12.45
C THR A 95 -17.72 3.97 11.08
N GLU A 96 -18.37 4.52 10.05
CA GLU A 96 -17.93 4.45 8.67
C GLU A 96 -17.68 5.83 8.03
N ARG A 97 -18.30 6.89 8.61
CA ARG A 97 -18.21 8.25 8.06
C ARG A 97 -17.28 9.10 8.90
N ARG A 98 -16.21 9.55 8.29
CA ARG A 98 -15.25 10.49 8.88
C ARG A 98 -15.05 11.69 7.98
N CYS A 99 -14.71 12.82 8.58
CA CYS A 99 -14.16 13.99 7.90
C CYS A 99 -12.66 14.01 8.16
N GLU A 100 -11.89 14.20 7.12
CA GLU A 100 -10.44 14.24 7.18
C GLU A 100 -9.95 15.62 6.80
N ARG A 101 -9.05 16.18 7.62
CA ARG A 101 -8.31 17.40 7.28
C ARG A 101 -6.83 17.09 7.30
N MET A 102 -6.15 17.40 6.22
CA MET A 102 -4.71 17.19 6.09
C MET A 102 -3.95 18.52 6.14
N ALA A 103 -2.86 18.53 6.86
CA ALA A 103 -1.88 19.60 6.92
C ALA A 103 -0.46 19.02 6.83
N GLY A 104 0.53 19.88 6.66
CA GLY A 104 1.93 19.49 6.51
C GLY A 104 2.47 19.91 5.16
N GLY A 105 3.65 19.44 4.80
CA GLY A 105 4.32 19.89 3.58
C GLY A 105 5.42 18.94 3.10
N VAL A 106 5.42 17.70 3.58
CA VAL A 106 6.41 16.71 3.13
C VAL A 106 6.28 16.52 1.62
N PRO A 107 7.33 16.84 0.83
CA PRO A 107 7.28 16.76 -0.62
C PRO A 107 7.30 15.31 -1.10
N GLY A 108 6.60 15.03 -2.19
CA GLY A 108 6.67 13.75 -2.88
C GLY A 108 8.05 13.45 -3.45
N TRP A 109 8.22 12.22 -3.92
CA TRP A 109 9.40 11.79 -4.64
C TRP A 109 9.36 12.26 -6.10
N ASN A 110 10.47 12.76 -6.59
CA ASN A 110 10.74 12.83 -8.02
C ASN A 110 11.65 11.66 -8.44
N TRP A 111 11.74 11.40 -9.75
CA TRP A 111 12.52 10.26 -10.24
C TRP A 111 14.03 10.38 -9.97
N SER A 112 14.57 11.59 -9.99
CA SER A 112 16.01 11.79 -9.73
C SER A 112 16.40 11.43 -8.28
N GLU A 113 15.47 11.54 -7.34
CA GLU A 113 15.64 11.11 -5.95
C GLU A 113 15.35 9.61 -5.76
N LEU A 114 14.22 9.14 -6.30
CA LEU A 114 13.73 7.77 -6.08
C LEU A 114 14.53 6.73 -6.88
N GLY A 115 14.91 7.03 -8.12
CA GLY A 115 15.56 6.10 -9.03
C GLY A 115 16.84 5.45 -8.48
N PRO A 116 17.77 6.21 -7.87
CA PRO A 116 18.94 5.63 -7.21
C PRO A 116 18.58 4.69 -6.04
N MET A 117 17.51 4.98 -5.30
CA MET A 117 17.11 4.22 -4.10
C MET A 117 16.48 2.88 -4.43
N VAL A 118 15.79 2.76 -5.59
CA VAL A 118 15.15 1.50 -5.99
C VAL A 118 16.07 0.54 -6.75
N ARG A 119 17.29 0.97 -7.09
CA ARG A 119 18.21 0.20 -7.95
C ARG A 119 18.56 -1.19 -7.41
N ASP A 120 18.75 -1.28 -6.09
CA ASP A 120 19.17 -2.51 -5.40
C ASP A 120 18.01 -3.21 -4.67
N LEU A 121 16.77 -2.94 -5.12
CA LEU A 121 15.57 -3.56 -4.59
C LEU A 121 15.03 -4.63 -5.53
N ASP A 122 14.38 -5.63 -4.97
CA ASP A 122 13.77 -6.74 -5.72
C ASP A 122 12.29 -6.48 -6.02
N ALA A 123 11.60 -5.67 -5.19
CA ALA A 123 10.21 -5.29 -5.36
C ALA A 123 9.93 -3.89 -4.78
N VAL A 124 8.86 -3.23 -5.20
CA VAL A 124 8.41 -1.95 -4.62
C VAL A 124 6.92 -1.96 -4.34
N TYR A 125 6.57 -1.60 -3.12
CA TYR A 125 5.21 -1.34 -2.65
C TYR A 125 5.00 0.16 -2.54
N VAL A 126 3.96 0.67 -3.16
CA VAL A 126 3.56 2.08 -3.10
C VAL A 126 2.19 2.19 -2.45
N ASN A 127 2.10 2.99 -1.40
CA ASN A 127 0.81 3.32 -0.79
C ASN A 127 0.62 4.84 -0.81
N PHE A 128 -0.37 5.28 -1.58
CA PHE A 128 -0.72 6.69 -1.68
C PHE A 128 -1.55 7.11 -0.46
N ILE A 129 -0.88 7.51 0.61
CA ILE A 129 -1.47 7.95 1.88
C ILE A 129 -1.81 9.44 1.86
N SER A 130 -0.87 10.27 1.41
CA SER A 130 -1.10 11.71 1.27
C SER A 130 -1.73 12.06 -0.07
N GLY A 131 -1.52 11.23 -1.10
CA GLY A 131 -1.82 11.51 -2.49
C GLY A 131 -0.73 12.33 -3.20
N TYR A 132 0.35 12.63 -2.47
CA TYR A 132 1.49 13.41 -2.98
C TYR A 132 2.80 12.64 -2.96
N GLU A 133 2.78 11.32 -2.72
CA GLU A 133 3.96 10.47 -2.65
C GLU A 133 4.82 10.57 -3.91
N MET A 134 4.15 10.63 -5.07
CA MET A 134 4.78 10.92 -6.36
C MET A 134 3.73 11.37 -7.39
N CYS A 135 4.15 12.10 -8.42
CA CYS A 135 3.30 12.41 -9.56
C CYS A 135 3.29 11.26 -10.58
N LEU A 136 2.31 11.28 -11.52
CA LEU A 136 2.19 10.27 -12.57
C LEU A 136 3.49 10.11 -13.38
N GLY A 137 4.18 11.22 -13.71
CA GLY A 137 5.44 11.15 -14.43
C GLY A 137 6.55 10.40 -13.67
N THR A 138 6.58 10.50 -12.33
CA THR A 138 7.51 9.74 -11.50
C THR A 138 7.10 8.26 -11.44
N ALA A 139 5.81 7.94 -11.35
CA ALA A 139 5.32 6.56 -11.39
C ALA A 139 5.63 5.88 -12.74
N GLN A 140 5.46 6.59 -13.85
CA GLN A 140 5.85 6.12 -15.18
C GLN A 140 7.37 5.89 -15.29
N ALA A 141 8.18 6.81 -14.75
CA ALA A 141 9.63 6.65 -14.72
C ALA A 141 10.05 5.46 -13.85
N LEU A 142 9.38 5.23 -12.70
CA LEU A 142 9.57 4.05 -11.87
C LEU A 142 9.27 2.78 -12.67
N ARG A 143 8.12 2.70 -13.36
CA ARG A 143 7.76 1.54 -14.20
C ARG A 143 8.80 1.26 -15.29
N HIS A 144 9.35 2.31 -15.92
CA HIS A 144 10.36 2.16 -16.96
C HIS A 144 11.74 1.77 -16.42
N GLY A 145 12.12 2.34 -15.27
CA GLY A 145 13.45 2.16 -14.67
C GLY A 145 13.58 0.96 -13.74
N PHE A 146 12.48 0.40 -13.28
CA PHE A 146 12.43 -0.74 -12.35
C PHE A 146 11.77 -1.96 -12.98
N ARG A 147 12.34 -3.14 -12.81
CA ARG A 147 11.89 -4.37 -13.49
C ARG A 147 11.21 -5.37 -12.55
N GLY A 148 11.36 -5.19 -11.26
CA GLY A 148 10.73 -6.05 -10.26
C GLY A 148 9.22 -5.81 -10.13
N PRO A 149 8.55 -6.61 -9.30
CA PRO A 149 7.15 -6.42 -8.94
C PRO A 149 6.85 -5.04 -8.40
N LEU A 150 5.77 -4.41 -8.91
CA LEU A 150 5.25 -3.12 -8.47
C LEU A 150 3.81 -3.26 -8.00
N TYR A 151 3.57 -2.89 -6.76
CA TYR A 151 2.22 -2.82 -6.16
C TYR A 151 1.85 -1.38 -5.85
N ALA A 152 0.59 -0.99 -6.05
CA ALA A 152 0.08 0.28 -5.57
C ALA A 152 -1.30 0.18 -4.93
N ASP A 153 -1.45 0.77 -3.74
CA ASP A 153 -2.73 1.21 -3.21
C ASP A 153 -2.95 2.67 -3.64
N LEU A 154 -3.97 2.92 -4.46
CA LEU A 154 -4.21 4.23 -5.08
C LEU A 154 -5.07 5.15 -4.21
N HIS A 155 -5.48 4.71 -3.03
CA HIS A 155 -6.46 5.34 -2.14
C HIS A 155 -6.47 6.88 -2.19
N SER A 156 -5.40 7.52 -1.80
CA SER A 156 -5.40 8.98 -1.65
C SER A 156 -5.24 9.77 -2.95
N LEU A 157 -4.97 9.11 -4.08
CA LEU A 157 -5.06 9.76 -5.38
C LEU A 157 -6.49 10.16 -5.73
N PHE A 158 -7.48 9.50 -5.10
CA PHE A 158 -8.90 9.84 -5.22
C PHE A 158 -9.34 10.94 -4.25
N LEU A 159 -8.46 11.46 -3.41
CA LEU A 159 -8.78 12.47 -2.42
C LEU A 159 -8.26 13.84 -2.85
N GLY A 160 -9.19 14.70 -3.28
CA GLY A 160 -8.88 16.12 -3.51
C GLY A 160 -8.77 16.85 -2.19
N VAL A 161 -7.75 17.70 -2.04
CA VAL A 161 -7.59 18.56 -0.86
C VAL A 161 -8.17 19.94 -1.16
N GLN A 162 -9.14 20.37 -0.36
CA GLN A 162 -9.71 21.71 -0.44
C GLN A 162 -8.78 22.73 0.20
N HIS A 163 -9.04 23.99 -0.01
CA HIS A 163 -8.21 25.08 0.46
C HIS A 163 -8.10 25.13 2.01
N ASP A 164 -9.10 24.61 2.73
CA ASP A 164 -9.10 24.48 4.19
C ASP A 164 -8.52 23.14 4.70
N GLY A 165 -7.92 22.36 3.80
CA GLY A 165 -7.32 21.07 4.12
C GLY A 165 -8.29 19.88 4.14
N VAL A 166 -9.59 20.09 3.94
CA VAL A 166 -10.57 19.01 3.89
C VAL A 166 -10.34 18.14 2.67
N ARG A 167 -10.33 16.83 2.88
CA ARG A 167 -10.17 15.83 1.80
C ARG A 167 -11.55 15.36 1.32
N THR A 168 -11.72 15.36 0.01
CA THR A 168 -12.99 14.94 -0.63
C THR A 168 -12.74 13.95 -1.74
N LEU A 169 -13.55 12.91 -1.78
CA LEU A 169 -13.48 11.89 -2.82
C LEU A 169 -13.79 12.50 -4.20
N ARG A 170 -12.97 12.18 -5.19
CA ARG A 170 -13.10 12.62 -6.59
C ARG A 170 -12.59 11.56 -7.54
N PRO A 171 -13.02 11.56 -8.82
CA PRO A 171 -12.43 10.70 -9.83
C PRO A 171 -10.91 10.92 -9.96
N LEU A 172 -10.17 9.84 -10.19
CA LEU A 172 -8.74 9.90 -10.47
C LEU A 172 -8.53 10.31 -11.94
N PRO A 173 -7.90 11.47 -12.23
CA PRO A 173 -7.54 11.84 -13.59
C PRO A 173 -6.55 10.83 -14.18
N ASP A 174 -6.67 10.55 -15.48
CA ASP A 174 -5.77 9.66 -16.22
C ASP A 174 -5.59 8.27 -15.59
N ALA A 175 -6.65 7.71 -14.99
CA ALA A 175 -6.61 6.42 -14.31
C ALA A 175 -5.94 5.30 -15.13
N PRO A 176 -6.18 5.16 -16.46
CA PRO A 176 -5.49 4.15 -17.28
C PRO A 176 -3.96 4.32 -17.27
N SER A 177 -3.46 5.56 -17.26
CA SER A 177 -2.03 5.82 -17.18
C SER A 177 -1.43 5.40 -15.84
N TRP A 178 -2.16 5.59 -14.74
CA TRP A 178 -1.78 5.07 -13.43
C TRP A 178 -1.80 3.55 -13.39
N PHE A 179 -2.82 2.92 -13.98
CA PHE A 179 -2.93 1.47 -14.07
C PHE A 179 -1.74 0.84 -14.79
N GLY A 180 -1.25 1.47 -15.86
CA GLY A 180 -0.06 1.01 -16.59
C GLY A 180 1.25 1.10 -15.81
N CYS A 181 1.27 1.75 -14.64
CA CYS A 181 2.49 1.89 -13.85
C CYS A 181 2.73 0.70 -12.89
N PHE A 182 1.72 -0.11 -12.57
CA PHE A 182 1.82 -1.11 -11.50
C PHE A 182 1.31 -2.47 -11.94
N ASP A 183 1.95 -3.53 -11.44
CA ASP A 183 1.52 -4.91 -11.70
C ASP A 183 0.26 -5.27 -10.91
N VAL A 184 0.17 -4.77 -9.68
CA VAL A 184 -0.98 -4.98 -8.78
C VAL A 184 -1.52 -3.63 -8.34
N ILE A 185 -2.83 -3.47 -8.45
CA ILE A 185 -3.54 -2.26 -8.02
C ILE A 185 -4.61 -2.63 -7.01
N GLN A 186 -4.63 -1.88 -5.92
CA GLN A 186 -5.66 -1.91 -4.91
C GLN A 186 -6.50 -0.64 -4.96
N LEU A 187 -7.81 -0.83 -4.86
CA LEU A 187 -8.83 0.20 -4.68
C LEU A 187 -9.80 -0.24 -3.59
N ASN A 188 -10.55 0.67 -3.01
CA ASN A 188 -11.77 0.33 -2.30
C ASN A 188 -13.02 0.50 -3.20
N GLU A 189 -14.17 0.07 -2.71
CA GLU A 189 -15.42 0.10 -3.47
C GLU A 189 -15.86 1.52 -3.86
N ASP A 190 -15.65 2.51 -2.98
CA ASP A 190 -16.03 3.89 -3.25
C ASP A 190 -15.12 4.55 -4.30
N GLU A 191 -13.84 4.23 -4.29
CA GLU A 191 -12.87 4.66 -5.32
C GLU A 191 -13.17 4.00 -6.66
N MET A 192 -13.48 2.70 -6.67
CA MET A 192 -13.92 2.00 -7.87
C MET A 192 -15.12 2.69 -8.50
N ARG A 193 -16.13 3.07 -7.70
CA ARG A 193 -17.33 3.78 -8.16
C ARG A 193 -17.04 5.17 -8.74
N GLN A 194 -15.93 5.82 -8.34
CA GLN A 194 -15.49 7.08 -8.95
C GLN A 194 -14.98 6.90 -10.39
N LEU A 195 -14.57 5.70 -10.76
CA LEU A 195 -14.01 5.41 -12.09
C LEU A 195 -15.05 4.81 -13.03
N SER A 196 -15.86 3.89 -12.54
CA SER A 196 -16.86 3.21 -13.34
C SER A 196 -18.02 2.69 -12.49
N SER A 197 -19.23 2.76 -13.05
CA SER A 197 -20.41 2.04 -12.52
C SER A 197 -20.41 0.55 -12.88
N ASP A 198 -19.56 0.14 -13.85
CA ASP A 198 -19.38 -1.23 -14.29
C ASP A 198 -17.99 -1.75 -13.85
N PRO A 199 -17.93 -2.60 -12.81
CA PRO A 199 -16.68 -3.19 -12.35
C PRO A 199 -15.93 -4.01 -13.39
N LEU A 200 -16.65 -4.65 -14.31
CA LEU A 200 -16.02 -5.48 -15.35
C LEU A 200 -15.39 -4.62 -16.44
N ALA A 201 -16.01 -3.50 -16.80
CA ALA A 201 -15.41 -2.53 -17.72
C ALA A 201 -14.14 -1.94 -17.13
N LEU A 202 -14.16 -1.53 -15.84
CA LEU A 202 -12.97 -1.04 -15.15
C LEU A 202 -11.84 -2.09 -15.11
N ALA A 203 -12.20 -3.35 -14.83
CA ALA A 203 -11.21 -4.43 -14.82
C ALA A 203 -10.60 -4.65 -16.19
N ALA A 204 -11.40 -4.60 -17.25
CA ALA A 204 -10.90 -4.70 -18.62
C ALA A 204 -9.93 -3.57 -18.97
N ASP A 205 -10.26 -2.33 -18.59
CA ASP A 205 -9.39 -1.16 -18.79
C ASP A 205 -8.06 -1.30 -18.01
N ALA A 206 -8.11 -1.74 -16.77
CA ALA A 206 -6.92 -1.97 -15.95
C ALA A 206 -6.01 -3.04 -16.56
N LEU A 207 -6.57 -4.19 -16.96
CA LEU A 207 -5.81 -5.26 -17.62
C LEU A 207 -5.26 -4.82 -18.97
N ALA A 208 -6.02 -4.07 -19.75
CA ALA A 208 -5.56 -3.52 -21.03
C ALA A 208 -4.41 -2.52 -20.85
N ALA A 209 -4.40 -1.77 -19.76
CA ALA A 209 -3.30 -0.86 -19.41
C ALA A 209 -2.02 -1.59 -18.96
N GLY A 210 -2.10 -2.88 -18.61
CA GLY A 210 -0.97 -3.70 -18.21
C GLY A 210 -0.96 -4.14 -16.74
N THR A 211 -1.95 -3.74 -15.93
CA THR A 211 -2.17 -4.29 -14.60
C THR A 211 -2.39 -5.80 -14.68
N ARG A 212 -1.75 -6.57 -13.83
CA ARG A 212 -1.86 -8.02 -13.77
C ARG A 212 -2.90 -8.50 -12.76
N LEU A 213 -3.13 -7.71 -11.72
CA LEU A 213 -4.10 -8.01 -10.66
C LEU A 213 -4.74 -6.69 -10.19
N LEU A 214 -6.04 -6.56 -10.40
CA LEU A 214 -6.86 -5.53 -9.80
C LEU A 214 -7.57 -6.11 -8.58
N VAL A 215 -7.45 -5.46 -7.43
CA VAL A 215 -8.11 -5.85 -6.18
C VAL A 215 -8.99 -4.71 -5.70
N VAL A 216 -10.22 -5.04 -5.32
CA VAL A 216 -11.17 -4.10 -4.74
C VAL A 216 -11.56 -4.58 -3.35
N THR A 217 -11.19 -3.80 -2.32
CA THR A 217 -11.60 -4.07 -0.94
C THR A 217 -13.04 -3.64 -0.71
N LEU A 218 -13.83 -4.48 -0.03
CA LEU A 218 -15.26 -4.34 0.19
C LEU A 218 -15.63 -4.23 1.68
N GLY A 219 -14.69 -3.76 2.50
CA GLY A 219 -14.86 -3.68 3.96
C GLY A 219 -15.14 -5.04 4.59
N ALA A 220 -16.18 -5.12 5.41
CA ALA A 220 -16.56 -6.36 6.10
C ALA A 220 -16.95 -7.52 5.17
N ARG A 221 -17.18 -7.27 3.87
CA ARG A 221 -17.47 -8.30 2.88
C ARG A 221 -16.20 -8.98 2.34
N GLY A 222 -15.01 -8.46 2.64
CA GLY A 222 -13.74 -8.99 2.16
C GLY A 222 -13.19 -8.24 0.96
N ALA A 223 -12.69 -8.95 -0.07
CA ALA A 223 -12.13 -8.36 -1.26
C ALA A 223 -12.51 -9.14 -2.52
N ALA A 224 -12.78 -8.42 -3.61
CA ALA A 224 -12.93 -8.98 -4.93
C ALA A 224 -11.66 -8.75 -5.76
N TYR A 225 -11.36 -9.62 -6.69
CA TYR A 225 -10.22 -9.44 -7.58
C TYR A 225 -10.54 -9.81 -9.02
N VAL A 226 -9.78 -9.23 -9.94
CA VAL A 226 -9.69 -9.64 -11.35
C VAL A 226 -8.21 -9.78 -11.70
N ALA A 227 -7.80 -10.95 -12.14
CA ALA A 227 -6.42 -11.25 -12.51
C ALA A 227 -6.30 -11.55 -14.02
N ASP A 228 -5.20 -11.07 -14.60
CA ASP A 228 -4.77 -11.50 -15.93
C ASP A 228 -4.68 -13.03 -15.98
N PRO A 229 -5.12 -13.68 -17.08
CA PRO A 229 -5.14 -15.13 -17.18
C PRO A 229 -3.80 -15.82 -16.91
N GLY A 230 -2.69 -15.15 -17.21
CA GLY A 230 -1.33 -15.65 -17.01
C GLY A 230 -0.76 -15.35 -15.61
N PHE A 231 -1.45 -14.56 -14.79
CA PHE A 231 -0.93 -14.15 -13.48
C PHE A 231 -1.56 -14.94 -12.34
N ASN A 232 -0.76 -15.73 -11.64
CA ASN A 232 -1.16 -16.44 -10.41
C ASN A 232 -0.21 -16.18 -9.23
N GLY A 233 0.43 -15.03 -9.20
CA GLY A 233 1.51 -14.71 -8.29
C GLY A 233 2.86 -14.70 -9.00
N TRP A 234 3.89 -14.28 -8.29
CA TRP A 234 5.26 -14.36 -8.79
C TRP A 234 5.89 -15.68 -8.34
N PRO A 235 6.81 -16.27 -9.16
CA PRO A 235 7.66 -17.34 -8.66
C PRO A 235 8.47 -16.80 -7.48
N THR A 236 8.76 -17.63 -6.49
CA THR A 236 9.62 -17.26 -5.36
C THR A 236 10.88 -16.60 -5.92
N LEU A 237 11.10 -15.34 -5.58
CA LEU A 237 12.28 -14.60 -6.04
C LEU A 237 13.49 -15.18 -5.30
N ALA A 238 14.28 -15.98 -6.01
CA ALA A 238 15.56 -16.40 -5.48
C ALA A 238 16.44 -15.15 -5.29
N PRO A 239 17.22 -15.03 -4.17
CA PRO A 239 18.08 -13.89 -3.96
C PRO A 239 18.96 -13.74 -5.20
N ALA A 240 19.00 -12.54 -5.76
CA ALA A 240 19.84 -12.22 -6.90
C ALA A 240 21.30 -12.48 -6.48
N ARG A 241 21.81 -13.67 -6.78
CA ARG A 241 23.26 -13.89 -6.75
C ARG A 241 23.82 -12.94 -7.79
N SER A 242 24.81 -12.12 -7.39
CA SER A 242 25.59 -11.26 -8.27
C SER A 242 25.87 -11.97 -9.60
N ALA A 243 24.97 -11.85 -10.53
CA ALA A 243 25.22 -12.17 -11.91
C ALA A 243 25.82 -10.88 -12.48
N VAL A 244 27.12 -10.92 -12.75
CA VAL A 244 27.77 -10.01 -13.67
C VAL A 244 26.79 -9.72 -14.81
N ALA A 245 26.50 -8.44 -15.01
CA ALA A 245 25.48 -7.94 -15.91
C ALA A 245 25.49 -8.68 -17.25
N ALA A 246 24.57 -9.60 -17.42
CA ALA A 246 24.12 -9.97 -18.75
C ALA A 246 23.42 -8.74 -19.36
N PRO A 247 23.66 -8.43 -20.63
CA PRO A 247 22.97 -7.33 -21.28
C PRO A 247 21.45 -7.51 -21.10
N PRO A 248 20.67 -6.43 -20.94
CA PRO A 248 19.27 -6.50 -20.65
C PRO A 248 18.58 -7.40 -21.69
N SER A 249 18.18 -8.59 -21.27
CA SER A 249 17.25 -9.37 -22.08
C SER A 249 15.96 -8.55 -22.11
N VAL A 250 15.71 -7.91 -23.22
CA VAL A 250 14.45 -7.27 -23.53
C VAL A 250 13.41 -8.34 -23.28
N LEU A 251 12.61 -8.22 -22.21
CA LEU A 251 11.43 -9.03 -22.06
C LEU A 251 10.65 -8.88 -23.37
N PRO A 252 10.31 -9.98 -24.06
CA PRO A 252 9.60 -9.87 -25.29
C PRO A 252 8.36 -9.01 -25.03
N PRO A 253 8.01 -8.10 -25.95
CA PRO A 253 6.80 -7.34 -25.82
C PRO A 253 5.66 -8.32 -25.56
N PHE A 254 4.78 -7.98 -24.60
CA PHE A 254 3.59 -8.76 -24.30
C PHE A 254 2.94 -9.16 -25.62
N ARG A 255 3.02 -10.43 -25.97
CA ARG A 255 2.22 -11.01 -27.04
C ARG A 255 0.94 -11.50 -26.38
N PRO A 256 -0.22 -10.89 -26.65
CA PRO A 256 -1.48 -11.46 -26.21
C PRO A 256 -1.49 -12.92 -26.67
N SER A 257 -1.68 -13.84 -25.74
CA SER A 257 -1.75 -15.26 -26.07
C SER A 257 -2.89 -15.44 -27.07
N ALA A 258 -2.63 -16.13 -28.15
CA ALA A 258 -3.60 -16.33 -29.25
C ALA A 258 -4.84 -17.20 -28.87
N ARG A 259 -4.98 -17.53 -27.59
CA ARG A 259 -6.20 -18.16 -27.03
C ARG A 259 -6.75 -17.18 -25.97
N PRO A 260 -8.05 -16.82 -26.04
CA PRO A 260 -8.68 -16.08 -24.96
C PRO A 260 -8.74 -17.00 -23.74
N SER A 261 -7.71 -16.92 -22.91
CA SER A 261 -7.77 -17.51 -21.58
C SER A 261 -8.67 -16.61 -20.75
N ALA A 262 -9.63 -17.21 -20.03
CA ALA A 262 -10.57 -16.47 -19.21
C ALA A 262 -9.83 -15.73 -18.08
N VAL A 263 -10.17 -14.47 -17.86
CA VAL A 263 -9.77 -13.75 -16.65
C VAL A 263 -10.21 -14.53 -15.42
N ARG A 264 -9.44 -14.49 -14.35
CA ARG A 264 -9.84 -15.08 -13.09
C ARG A 264 -10.40 -14.00 -12.18
N THR A 265 -11.53 -14.28 -11.58
CA THR A 265 -12.17 -13.39 -10.63
C THR A 265 -12.86 -14.20 -9.53
N ALA A 266 -12.79 -13.72 -8.31
CA ALA A 266 -13.55 -14.25 -7.19
C ALA A 266 -13.72 -13.18 -6.10
N LEU A 267 -14.64 -13.47 -5.18
CA LEU A 267 -14.80 -12.79 -3.90
C LEU A 267 -14.14 -13.66 -2.82
N VAL A 268 -13.19 -13.06 -2.08
CA VAL A 268 -12.60 -13.65 -0.89
C VAL A 268 -13.26 -13.01 0.33
N PRO A 269 -14.10 -13.75 1.08
CA PRO A 269 -14.85 -13.19 2.19
C PRO A 269 -13.94 -12.85 3.38
N ALA A 270 -14.29 -11.79 4.12
CA ALA A 270 -13.63 -11.47 5.38
C ALA A 270 -14.12 -12.37 6.51
N PRO A 271 -13.25 -12.78 7.45
CA PRO A 271 -13.69 -13.36 8.71
C PRO A 271 -14.60 -12.39 9.48
N VAL A 272 -15.63 -12.94 10.13
CA VAL A 272 -16.49 -12.15 11.02
C VAL A 272 -15.68 -11.76 12.25
N THR A 273 -15.58 -10.47 12.54
CA THR A 273 -14.79 -9.94 13.65
C THR A 273 -15.53 -8.75 14.26
N ASP A 274 -15.49 -8.64 15.59
CA ASP A 274 -15.97 -7.45 16.28
C ASP A 274 -15.04 -6.28 15.99
N ALA A 275 -15.55 -5.25 15.32
CA ALA A 275 -14.77 -4.11 14.90
C ALA A 275 -14.56 -3.13 16.06
N LEU A 276 -13.30 -2.97 16.46
CA LEU A 276 -12.86 -1.92 17.40
C LEU A 276 -12.48 -0.65 16.62
N ASP A 277 -11.60 -0.77 15.64
CA ASP A 277 -11.11 0.34 14.82
C ASP A 277 -10.76 -0.15 13.39
N PRO A 278 -11.46 0.33 12.34
CA PRO A 278 -11.18 -0.05 10.97
C PRO A 278 -10.00 0.70 10.33
N THR A 279 -9.38 1.64 11.06
CA THR A 279 -8.26 2.45 10.53
C THR A 279 -7.11 1.55 10.12
N GLY A 280 -6.53 1.79 8.95
CA GLY A 280 -5.38 1.06 8.44
C GLY A 280 -5.66 -0.35 7.92
N CYS A 281 -6.94 -0.83 7.91
CA CYS A 281 -7.24 -2.18 7.41
C CYS A 281 -6.87 -2.36 5.93
N GLY A 282 -7.10 -1.35 5.09
CA GLY A 282 -6.69 -1.35 3.68
C GLY A 282 -5.18 -1.42 3.53
N ASP A 283 -4.45 -0.66 4.36
CA ASP A 283 -2.99 -0.60 4.36
C ASP A 283 -2.37 -1.95 4.77
N VAL A 284 -2.89 -2.55 5.85
CA VAL A 284 -2.47 -3.90 6.30
C VAL A 284 -2.80 -4.94 5.25
N PHE A 285 -4.00 -4.88 4.65
CA PHE A 285 -4.41 -5.80 3.59
C PHE A 285 -3.44 -5.75 2.41
N GLY A 286 -3.17 -4.56 1.87
CA GLY A 286 -2.27 -4.40 0.72
C GLY A 286 -0.85 -4.87 0.99
N ALA A 287 -0.31 -4.49 2.15
CA ALA A 287 1.02 -4.90 2.56
C ALA A 287 1.13 -6.43 2.72
N ALA A 288 0.15 -7.05 3.38
CA ALA A 288 0.10 -8.51 3.56
C ALA A 288 -0.07 -9.24 2.22
N LEU A 289 -0.97 -8.77 1.35
CA LEU A 289 -1.16 -9.33 0.02
C LEU A 289 0.15 -9.34 -0.77
N PHE A 290 0.82 -8.19 -0.83
CA PHE A 290 2.07 -8.09 -1.57
C PHE A 290 3.16 -8.98 -0.98
N ALA A 291 3.33 -8.98 0.34
CA ALA A 291 4.29 -9.84 1.04
C ALA A 291 4.08 -11.33 0.70
N ARG A 292 2.82 -11.80 0.70
CA ARG A 292 2.49 -13.20 0.39
C ARG A 292 2.73 -13.53 -1.09
N LEU A 293 2.38 -12.63 -2.00
CA LEU A 293 2.67 -12.80 -3.42
C LEU A 293 4.19 -12.86 -3.68
N LEU A 294 5.00 -12.04 -2.99
CA LEU A 294 6.47 -12.08 -3.08
C LEU A 294 7.07 -13.36 -2.51
N SER A 295 6.40 -13.97 -1.52
CA SER A 295 6.77 -15.28 -0.96
C SER A 295 6.44 -16.46 -1.89
N GLY A 296 5.79 -16.20 -3.02
CA GLY A 296 5.44 -17.23 -4.02
C GLY A 296 4.04 -17.80 -3.85
N ASP A 297 3.21 -17.24 -2.99
CA ASP A 297 1.81 -17.69 -2.86
C ASP A 297 1.03 -17.38 -4.14
N ALA A 298 0.09 -18.25 -4.44
CA ALA A 298 -0.91 -17.98 -5.47
C ALA A 298 -1.87 -16.85 -5.03
N VAL A 299 -2.53 -16.20 -5.99
CA VAL A 299 -3.39 -15.02 -5.74
C VAL A 299 -4.45 -15.29 -4.67
N GLU A 300 -5.18 -16.41 -4.73
CA GLU A 300 -6.26 -16.66 -3.76
C GLU A 300 -5.77 -16.93 -2.34
N PRO A 301 -4.75 -17.78 -2.08
CA PRO A 301 -4.15 -17.90 -0.76
C PRO A 301 -3.59 -16.59 -0.22
N ALA A 302 -2.93 -15.79 -1.06
CA ALA A 302 -2.39 -14.50 -0.67
C ALA A 302 -3.51 -13.53 -0.26
N LEU A 303 -4.62 -13.48 -1.01
CA LEU A 303 -5.80 -12.67 -0.68
C LEU A 303 -6.48 -13.15 0.62
N ALA A 304 -6.60 -14.45 0.83
CA ALA A 304 -7.19 -15.02 2.05
C ALA A 304 -6.37 -14.61 3.29
N GLU A 305 -5.05 -14.69 3.20
CA GLU A 305 -4.16 -14.27 4.29
C GLU A 305 -4.22 -12.76 4.52
N ALA A 306 -4.20 -11.93 3.45
CA ALA A 306 -4.34 -10.49 3.54
C ALA A 306 -5.66 -10.10 4.22
N THR A 307 -6.76 -10.73 3.84
CA THR A 307 -8.08 -10.52 4.44
C THR A 307 -8.10 -10.89 5.92
N ARG A 308 -7.46 -12.02 6.29
CA ARG A 308 -7.32 -12.46 7.67
C ARG A 308 -6.51 -11.46 8.50
N MET A 309 -5.40 -10.93 7.98
CA MET A 309 -4.58 -9.95 8.68
C MET A 309 -5.30 -8.61 8.84
N ALA A 310 -6.01 -8.14 7.81
CA ALA A 310 -6.85 -6.95 7.90
C ALA A 310 -7.96 -7.12 8.96
N SER A 311 -8.58 -8.30 9.05
CA SER A 311 -9.57 -8.61 10.10
C SER A 311 -8.97 -8.62 11.51
N ARG A 312 -7.71 -9.00 11.65
CA ARG A 312 -7.00 -8.87 12.95
C ARG A 312 -6.71 -7.42 13.29
N ASN A 313 -6.34 -6.59 12.30
CA ASN A 313 -6.12 -5.17 12.53
C ASN A 313 -7.38 -4.48 13.07
N VAL A 314 -8.58 -4.84 12.59
CA VAL A 314 -9.85 -4.29 13.09
C VAL A 314 -10.01 -4.43 14.61
N ALA A 315 -9.43 -5.47 15.22
CA ALA A 315 -9.48 -5.72 16.65
C ALA A 315 -8.34 -5.04 17.45
N PHE A 316 -7.51 -4.23 16.77
CA PHE A 316 -6.39 -3.53 17.39
C PHE A 316 -6.50 -2.03 17.11
N ARG A 317 -5.99 -1.19 18.00
CA ARG A 317 -5.98 0.27 17.81
C ARG A 317 -4.56 0.76 17.61
N GLY A 318 -4.37 1.56 16.56
CA GLY A 318 -3.11 2.21 16.24
C GLY A 318 -2.09 1.31 15.55
N ALA A 319 -1.00 1.92 15.12
CA ALA A 319 0.08 1.20 14.42
C ALA A 319 1.19 0.71 15.38
N SER A 320 1.29 1.27 16.58
CA SER A 320 2.32 0.88 17.56
C SER A 320 2.02 -0.49 18.14
N GLY A 321 2.96 -1.45 17.99
CA GLY A 321 2.78 -2.84 18.41
C GLY A 321 1.90 -3.69 17.48
N LEU A 322 1.33 -3.10 16.43
CA LEU A 322 0.44 -3.79 15.50
C LEU A 322 1.12 -5.00 14.84
N SER A 323 2.38 -4.88 14.43
CA SER A 323 3.09 -6.00 13.80
C SER A 323 3.12 -7.26 14.68
N GLN A 324 3.40 -7.09 15.98
CA GLN A 324 3.39 -8.17 16.97
C GLN A 324 1.99 -8.76 17.13
N HIS A 325 0.96 -7.90 17.22
CA HIS A 325 -0.44 -8.34 17.26
C HIS A 325 -0.81 -9.17 16.02
N LEU A 326 -0.44 -8.71 14.82
CA LEU A 326 -0.72 -9.41 13.58
C LEU A 326 -0.02 -10.79 13.51
N ARG A 327 1.17 -10.94 14.08
CA ARG A 327 1.85 -12.24 14.22
C ARG A 327 1.23 -13.15 15.28
N GLY A 328 0.34 -12.65 16.11
CA GLY A 328 -0.27 -13.41 17.21
C GLY A 328 0.58 -13.47 18.46
N GLU A 329 1.59 -12.64 18.58
CA GLU A 329 2.34 -12.43 19.80
C GLU A 329 1.46 -11.67 20.79
N LEU A 330 1.47 -12.11 22.06
CA LEU A 330 0.73 -11.42 23.11
C LEU A 330 1.46 -10.09 23.40
N VAL A 331 0.87 -9.00 22.94
CA VAL A 331 1.27 -7.67 23.41
C VAL A 331 0.50 -7.42 24.69
N THR A 332 1.21 -7.37 25.80
CA THR A 332 0.63 -6.88 27.06
C THR A 332 0.37 -5.38 26.87
N PRO A 333 -0.87 -4.88 27.06
CA PRO A 333 -1.21 -3.48 26.88
C PRO A 333 -0.44 -2.57 27.87
#